data_68ac54a16dd891056de3a82f3113e201
#
_entry.id   68ac54a16dd891056de3a82f3113e201
#
_cell.length_a   1.000
_cell.length_b   1.000
_cell.length_c   1.000
_cell.angle_alpha   90.00
_cell.angle_beta   90.00
_cell.angle_gamma   90.00
#
_symmetry.space_group_name_H-M   'P 1'
#
loop_
_entity.id
_entity.type
_entity.pdbx_description
1 polymer ?
#
loop_
_entity_poly.entity_id
_entity_poly.type
_entity_poly.pdbx_seq_one_letter_code
_entity_poly.pdbx_strand_id
1 'polypeptide(L)'
;MSSLLLTTLDTGNTAWMIMATILVLLMSIPGIALFYGGLVRQKNILSILMQTVFIVAVVSLIWVAFGYSWAFSTEYADSGNPLACIIGGFDKCFLHGIGLDAIMPTGIAELTFVMFQCMFALITPALILGAFAERVKFNGYVLFTILWVIIAYLPMAHWVWGGGFLQQMGAIDFAGGTVVHINAGVAALVMALCVGKRDDYRAGHPITPHNITFVFMGMSFLWLGWFGFNAGSGLAADGLAANAFLVTHIATAAAATTWMLIDWIVNKKPTTVGACTGAVAGLVAITPAAGSTDILGAFCIGIISTIVCFFMVAVVKEKFKYDDALDAFGVHGMGGILGSILTGVFATRYVTGAEGVEGALYGDWHQLWIQVVATVVSIIYSIVVTFIIFKVVDKTVGVRVDKRVEEEGLDIYEHGESAYSN
;
A
#
# COMPACT_ATOMS: atom_id res chain seq x y z
N MET A 1 26.36 18.62 10.61
CA MET A 1 27.17 17.49 11.17
C MET A 1 27.18 16.41 10.13
N SER A 2 28.36 16.03 9.58
CA SER A 2 28.45 14.90 8.67
C SER A 2 27.97 13.66 9.44
N SER A 3 26.92 13.00 8.97
CA SER A 3 26.55 11.68 9.47
C SER A 3 27.79 10.80 9.34
N LEU A 4 28.33 10.33 10.46
CA LEU A 4 29.29 9.22 10.44
C LEU A 4 28.57 8.09 9.71
N LEU A 5 28.97 7.80 8.48
CA LEU A 5 28.58 6.60 7.78
C LEU A 5 28.97 5.43 8.70
N LEU A 6 28.00 4.68 9.19
CA LEU A 6 28.27 3.46 9.93
C LEU A 6 28.98 2.51 8.97
N THR A 7 30.28 2.31 9.17
CA THR A 7 31.10 1.41 8.35
C THR A 7 31.06 -0.03 8.86
N THR A 8 30.34 -0.28 9.94
CA THR A 8 30.22 -1.58 10.60
C THR A 8 28.77 -2.03 10.65
N LEU A 9 28.56 -3.32 10.45
CA LEU A 9 27.27 -3.94 10.55
C LEU A 9 26.72 -3.83 11.99
N ASP A 10 25.53 -3.26 12.15
CA ASP A 10 24.77 -3.28 13.38
C ASP A 10 23.85 -4.52 13.39
N THR A 11 24.15 -5.45 14.27
CA THR A 11 23.42 -6.73 14.37
C THR A 11 22.02 -6.55 14.94
N GLY A 12 21.80 -5.57 15.83
CA GLY A 12 20.48 -5.25 16.39
C GLY A 12 19.55 -4.68 15.33
N ASN A 13 20.03 -3.68 14.59
CA ASN A 13 19.29 -3.09 13.48
C ASN A 13 18.99 -4.13 12.39
N THR A 14 19.97 -4.96 12.03
CA THR A 14 19.78 -6.02 11.01
C THR A 14 18.76 -7.06 11.47
N ALA A 15 18.83 -7.51 12.75
CA ALA A 15 17.84 -8.44 13.30
C ALA A 15 16.42 -7.85 13.33
N TRP A 16 16.30 -6.57 13.72
CA TRP A 16 15.01 -5.85 13.66
C TRP A 16 14.47 -5.82 12.24
N MET A 17 15.30 -5.49 11.25
CA MET A 17 14.86 -5.38 9.86
C MET A 17 14.49 -6.71 9.23
N ILE A 18 15.15 -7.82 9.60
CA ILE A 18 14.73 -9.18 9.21
C ILE A 18 13.33 -9.47 9.79
N MET A 19 13.11 -9.16 11.06
CA MET A 19 11.80 -9.35 11.71
C MET A 19 10.73 -8.45 11.07
N ALA A 20 11.04 -7.17 10.82
CA ALA A 20 10.14 -6.23 10.15
C ALA A 20 9.74 -6.74 8.75
N THR A 21 10.69 -7.30 7.99
CA THR A 21 10.45 -7.92 6.68
C THR A 21 9.45 -9.07 6.77
N ILE A 22 9.61 -9.97 7.76
CA ILE A 22 8.68 -11.08 8.02
C ILE A 22 7.29 -10.54 8.36
N LEU A 23 7.20 -9.52 9.22
CA LEU A 23 5.94 -8.88 9.59
C LEU A 23 5.22 -8.29 8.38
N VAL A 24 5.93 -7.65 7.43
CA VAL A 24 5.31 -7.12 6.21
C VAL A 24 4.87 -8.25 5.27
N LEU A 25 5.61 -9.36 5.18
CA LEU A 25 5.15 -10.53 4.42
C LEU A 25 3.83 -11.08 4.98
N LEU A 26 3.67 -11.11 6.30
CA LEU A 26 2.42 -11.51 6.95
C LEU A 26 1.23 -10.62 6.57
N MET A 27 1.46 -9.37 6.19
CA MET A 27 0.38 -8.51 5.68
C MET A 27 -0.14 -8.98 4.32
N SER A 28 0.73 -9.48 3.46
CA SER A 28 0.33 -10.01 2.14
C SER A 28 -0.24 -11.42 2.28
N ILE A 29 0.50 -12.32 2.91
CA ILE A 29 0.10 -13.70 3.21
C ILE A 29 0.33 -13.94 4.71
N PRO A 30 -0.74 -14.08 5.52
CA PRO A 30 -2.14 -14.26 5.15
C PRO A 30 -3.03 -13.00 5.22
N GLY A 31 -2.49 -11.82 5.57
CA GLY A 31 -3.27 -10.63 5.90
C GLY A 31 -4.30 -10.24 4.83
N ILE A 32 -3.83 -9.75 3.66
CA ILE A 32 -4.71 -9.36 2.54
C ILE A 32 -5.50 -10.56 2.01
N ALA A 33 -4.85 -11.72 1.90
CA ALA A 33 -5.49 -12.93 1.42
C ALA A 33 -6.76 -13.28 2.22
N LEU A 34 -6.71 -13.20 3.55
CA LEU A 34 -7.86 -13.46 4.42
C LEU A 34 -8.81 -12.26 4.49
N PHE A 35 -8.28 -11.04 4.55
CA PHE A 35 -9.11 -9.84 4.62
C PHE A 35 -10.01 -9.72 3.38
N TYR A 36 -9.43 -9.75 2.19
CA TYR A 36 -10.18 -9.71 0.94
C TYR A 36 -10.91 -11.02 0.67
N GLY A 37 -10.26 -12.16 0.96
CA GLY A 37 -10.88 -13.48 0.82
C GLY A 37 -12.16 -13.65 1.64
N GLY A 38 -12.22 -13.06 2.84
CA GLY A 38 -13.44 -13.06 3.66
C GLY A 38 -14.54 -12.12 3.16
N LEU A 39 -14.17 -11.03 2.49
CA LEU A 39 -15.10 -10.03 1.96
C LEU A 39 -15.77 -10.45 0.64
N VAL A 40 -15.09 -11.23 -0.21
CA VAL A 40 -15.68 -11.74 -1.46
C VAL A 40 -16.73 -12.83 -1.20
N ARG A 41 -17.51 -13.18 -2.22
CA ARG A 41 -18.43 -14.33 -2.14
C ARG A 41 -17.66 -15.65 -2.12
N GLN A 42 -18.21 -16.66 -1.45
CA GLN A 42 -17.61 -17.98 -1.24
C GLN A 42 -17.02 -18.62 -2.52
N LYS A 43 -17.65 -18.43 -3.66
CA LYS A 43 -17.27 -18.99 -4.96
C LYS A 43 -16.06 -18.28 -5.63
N ASN A 44 -15.46 -17.29 -4.97
CA ASN A 44 -14.36 -16.47 -5.51
C ASN A 44 -13.17 -16.35 -4.54
N ILE A 45 -13.16 -17.09 -3.41
CA ILE A 45 -12.11 -16.97 -2.41
C ILE A 45 -10.77 -17.48 -2.93
N LEU A 46 -10.76 -18.64 -3.63
CA LEU A 46 -9.50 -19.21 -4.16
C LEU A 46 -8.89 -18.32 -5.22
N SER A 47 -9.70 -17.60 -5.99
CA SER A 47 -9.22 -16.60 -6.93
C SER A 47 -8.41 -15.50 -6.22
N ILE A 48 -8.87 -14.99 -5.07
CA ILE A 48 -8.12 -14.02 -4.27
C ILE A 48 -6.82 -14.64 -3.71
N LEU A 49 -6.90 -15.86 -3.17
CA LEU A 49 -5.72 -16.54 -2.62
C LEU A 49 -4.66 -16.78 -3.70
N MET A 50 -5.06 -17.29 -4.87
CA MET A 50 -4.15 -17.54 -5.99
C MET A 50 -3.54 -16.25 -6.53
N GLN A 51 -4.32 -15.18 -6.67
CA GLN A 51 -3.84 -13.87 -7.07
C GLN A 51 -2.79 -13.33 -6.08
N THR A 52 -3.00 -13.54 -4.78
CA THR A 52 -2.03 -13.13 -3.75
C THR A 52 -0.74 -13.95 -3.81
N VAL A 53 -0.84 -15.27 -3.96
CA VAL A 53 0.36 -16.14 -4.13
C VAL A 53 1.13 -15.76 -5.40
N PHE A 54 0.42 -15.50 -6.50
CA PHE A 54 1.04 -15.06 -7.75
C PHE A 54 1.85 -13.77 -7.57
N ILE A 55 1.27 -12.76 -6.91
CA ILE A 55 2.00 -11.51 -6.64
C ILE A 55 3.28 -11.79 -5.86
N VAL A 56 3.18 -12.50 -4.75
CA VAL A 56 4.34 -12.77 -3.88
C VAL A 56 5.43 -13.49 -4.67
N ALA A 57 5.07 -14.49 -5.46
CA ALA A 57 6.05 -15.25 -6.24
C ALA A 57 6.67 -14.40 -7.36
N VAL A 58 5.85 -13.81 -8.23
CA VAL A 58 6.33 -13.18 -9.47
C VAL A 58 6.96 -11.83 -9.23
N VAL A 59 6.39 -11.01 -8.33
CA VAL A 59 6.97 -9.69 -8.03
C VAL A 59 8.31 -9.83 -7.32
N SER A 60 8.50 -10.85 -6.45
CA SER A 60 9.81 -11.12 -5.86
C SER A 60 10.88 -11.44 -6.91
N LEU A 61 10.52 -12.19 -7.96
CA LEU A 61 11.44 -12.49 -9.05
C LEU A 61 11.76 -11.24 -9.89
N ILE A 62 10.77 -10.43 -10.22
CA ILE A 62 10.96 -9.15 -10.90
C ILE A 62 11.86 -8.22 -10.07
N TRP A 63 11.64 -8.18 -8.75
CA TRP A 63 12.40 -7.35 -7.82
C TRP A 63 13.89 -7.69 -7.85
N VAL A 64 14.23 -8.96 -7.73
CA VAL A 64 15.64 -9.42 -7.78
C VAL A 64 16.22 -9.27 -9.19
N ALA A 65 15.44 -9.52 -10.24
CA ALA A 65 15.96 -9.45 -11.60
C ALA A 65 16.42 -8.04 -11.99
N PHE A 66 15.61 -7.01 -11.69
CA PHE A 66 15.92 -5.61 -12.02
C PHE A 66 15.18 -4.57 -11.18
N GLY A 67 14.12 -4.96 -10.46
CA GLY A 67 13.26 -4.02 -9.73
C GLY A 67 14.02 -3.24 -8.67
N TYR A 68 14.87 -3.92 -7.89
CA TYR A 68 15.73 -3.26 -6.91
C TYR A 68 16.67 -2.24 -7.56
N SER A 69 17.29 -2.61 -8.67
CA SER A 69 18.18 -1.72 -9.42
C SER A 69 17.45 -0.46 -9.91
N TRP A 70 16.27 -0.62 -10.51
CA TRP A 70 15.48 0.52 -11.00
C TRP A 70 15.04 1.46 -9.88
N ALA A 71 14.71 0.91 -8.71
CA ALA A 71 14.22 1.70 -7.60
C ALA A 71 15.35 2.38 -6.80
N PHE A 72 16.52 1.72 -6.59
CA PHE A 72 17.49 2.12 -5.58
C PHE A 72 18.94 2.22 -6.05
N SER A 73 19.25 1.94 -7.32
CA SER A 73 20.59 2.21 -7.85
C SER A 73 20.82 3.71 -7.97
N THR A 74 22.08 4.13 -7.81
CA THR A 74 22.54 5.51 -8.06
C THR A 74 23.29 5.65 -9.39
N GLU A 75 23.39 4.59 -10.18
CA GLU A 75 24.18 4.55 -11.44
C GLU A 75 23.89 5.73 -12.36
N TYR A 76 22.59 6.02 -12.59
CA TYR A 76 22.20 7.10 -13.48
C TYR A 76 22.45 8.48 -12.86
N ALA A 77 22.27 8.64 -11.56
CA ALA A 77 22.60 9.88 -10.87
C ALA A 77 24.10 10.13 -10.89
N ASP A 78 24.93 9.12 -10.60
CA ASP A 78 26.38 9.19 -10.57
C ASP A 78 26.99 9.48 -11.96
N SER A 79 26.35 8.96 -13.02
CA SER A 79 26.79 9.21 -14.41
C SER A 79 26.21 10.49 -15.03
N GLY A 80 25.33 11.21 -14.33
CA GLY A 80 24.64 12.38 -14.86
C GLY A 80 23.61 12.06 -15.95
N ASN A 81 23.08 10.84 -15.99
CA ASN A 81 22.06 10.42 -16.95
C ASN A 81 20.73 11.12 -16.62
N PRO A 82 20.06 11.78 -17.59
CA PRO A 82 18.78 12.46 -17.35
C PRO A 82 17.65 11.49 -16.90
N LEU A 83 17.76 10.19 -17.14
CA LEU A 83 16.80 9.19 -16.65
C LEU A 83 16.89 8.96 -15.14
N ALA A 84 17.92 9.49 -14.46
CA ALA A 84 18.04 9.47 -13.00
C ALA A 84 16.84 10.09 -12.27
N CYS A 85 16.04 10.92 -12.92
CA CYS A 85 14.80 11.45 -12.34
C CYS A 85 13.64 10.44 -12.38
N ILE A 86 13.76 9.33 -13.14
CA ILE A 86 12.70 8.34 -13.36
C ILE A 86 13.06 6.99 -12.75
N ILE A 87 14.30 6.50 -12.93
CA ILE A 87 14.81 5.22 -12.43
C ILE A 87 16.29 5.32 -12.04
N GLY A 88 16.76 4.42 -11.17
CA GLY A 88 18.13 4.44 -10.65
C GLY A 88 19.19 3.95 -11.63
N GLY A 89 18.92 2.89 -12.38
CA GLY A 89 19.88 2.27 -13.31
C GLY A 89 19.76 0.76 -13.38
N PHE A 90 20.77 0.09 -13.95
CA PHE A 90 20.78 -1.36 -14.22
C PHE A 90 21.97 -2.09 -13.56
N ASP A 91 22.88 -1.41 -12.91
CA ASP A 91 24.12 -1.98 -12.35
C ASP A 91 23.86 -3.03 -11.25
N LYS A 92 22.74 -2.91 -10.53
CA LYS A 92 22.33 -3.85 -9.47
C LYS A 92 21.34 -4.94 -9.92
N CYS A 93 21.17 -5.15 -11.22
CA CYS A 93 20.34 -6.26 -11.73
C CYS A 93 20.86 -7.61 -11.21
N PHE A 94 19.95 -8.50 -10.81
CA PHE A 94 20.24 -9.74 -10.10
C PHE A 94 21.13 -9.55 -8.86
N LEU A 95 21.01 -8.37 -8.21
CA LEU A 95 21.78 -7.95 -7.03
C LEU A 95 23.30 -7.95 -7.27
N HIS A 96 23.70 -7.72 -8.53
CA HIS A 96 25.11 -7.65 -8.90
C HIS A 96 25.82 -6.58 -8.04
N GLY A 97 27.00 -6.91 -7.52
CA GLY A 97 27.79 -6.03 -6.68
C GLY A 97 27.35 -5.95 -5.20
N ILE A 98 26.25 -6.61 -4.81
CA ILE A 98 25.78 -6.64 -3.42
C ILE A 98 26.28 -7.95 -2.75
N GLY A 99 27.38 -7.85 -2.01
CA GLY A 99 27.97 -8.95 -1.25
C GLY A 99 27.32 -9.15 0.13
N LEU A 100 27.76 -10.21 0.84
CA LEU A 100 27.32 -10.47 2.22
C LEU A 100 27.80 -9.40 3.22
N ASP A 101 28.79 -8.64 2.86
CA ASP A 101 29.44 -7.56 3.61
C ASP A 101 28.95 -6.17 3.20
N ALA A 102 28.02 -6.09 2.22
CA ALA A 102 27.44 -4.81 1.82
C ALA A 102 26.54 -4.25 2.92
N ILE A 103 26.81 -2.99 3.33
CA ILE A 103 26.16 -2.34 4.48
C ILE A 103 25.55 -1.03 4.03
N MET A 104 24.27 -0.80 4.36
CA MET A 104 23.58 0.46 4.17
C MET A 104 24.09 1.54 5.13
N PRO A 105 23.92 2.85 4.83
CA PRO A 105 24.31 3.94 5.72
C PRO A 105 23.72 3.86 7.13
N THR A 106 22.59 3.15 7.30
CA THR A 106 21.95 2.89 8.60
C THR A 106 22.56 1.74 9.39
N GLY A 107 23.62 1.10 8.86
CA GLY A 107 24.31 -0.01 9.51
C GLY A 107 23.65 -1.38 9.30
N ILE A 108 22.57 -1.49 8.53
CA ILE A 108 21.96 -2.79 8.22
C ILE A 108 22.63 -3.44 7.01
N ALA A 109 22.56 -4.78 6.92
CA ALA A 109 22.99 -5.49 5.72
C ALA A 109 22.13 -5.05 4.51
N GLU A 110 22.75 -4.72 3.36
CA GLU A 110 22.02 -4.27 2.18
C GLU A 110 21.04 -5.36 1.67
N LEU A 111 21.39 -6.63 1.77
CA LEU A 111 20.47 -7.74 1.44
C LEU A 111 19.18 -7.73 2.30
N THR A 112 19.25 -7.27 3.54
CA THR A 112 18.07 -7.10 4.39
C THR A 112 17.20 -5.93 3.89
N PHE A 113 17.81 -4.82 3.47
CA PHE A 113 17.11 -3.71 2.84
C PHE A 113 16.44 -4.13 1.52
N VAL A 114 17.15 -4.89 0.67
CA VAL A 114 16.58 -5.47 -0.56
C VAL A 114 15.31 -6.25 -0.27
N MET A 115 15.32 -7.14 0.72
CA MET A 115 14.16 -7.96 1.06
C MET A 115 13.04 -7.14 1.71
N PHE A 116 13.37 -6.16 2.55
CA PHE A 116 12.37 -5.29 3.16
C PHE A 116 11.62 -4.49 2.08
N GLN A 117 12.32 -3.87 1.16
CA GLN A 117 11.72 -3.11 0.06
C GLN A 117 10.97 -4.00 -0.96
N CYS A 118 11.39 -5.26 -1.12
CA CYS A 118 10.64 -6.24 -1.88
C CYS A 118 9.22 -6.42 -1.33
N MET A 119 9.04 -6.42 -0.01
CA MET A 119 7.73 -6.58 0.62
C MET A 119 6.77 -5.44 0.25
N PHE A 120 7.27 -4.23 0.07
CA PHE A 120 6.48 -3.09 -0.42
C PHE A 120 6.11 -3.23 -1.89
N ALA A 121 7.05 -3.74 -2.70
CA ALA A 121 6.80 -4.00 -4.12
C ALA A 121 5.69 -5.03 -4.34
N LEU A 122 5.60 -6.05 -3.50
CA LEU A 122 4.58 -7.09 -3.65
C LEU A 122 3.24 -6.74 -3.00
N ILE A 123 3.22 -6.02 -1.86
CA ILE A 123 1.95 -5.68 -1.22
C ILE A 123 1.17 -4.63 -2.01
N THR A 124 1.85 -3.71 -2.70
CA THR A 124 1.20 -2.60 -3.40
C THR A 124 0.22 -3.06 -4.48
N PRO A 125 0.57 -3.93 -5.45
CA PRO A 125 -0.40 -4.46 -6.40
C PRO A 125 -1.47 -5.35 -5.75
N ALA A 126 -1.20 -5.97 -4.60
CA ALA A 126 -2.18 -6.75 -3.87
C ALA A 126 -3.36 -5.90 -3.37
N LEU A 127 -3.15 -4.63 -3.06
CA LEU A 127 -4.22 -3.72 -2.66
C LEU A 127 -5.21 -3.43 -3.79
N ILE A 128 -4.76 -3.44 -5.06
CA ILE A 128 -5.61 -3.17 -6.22
C ILE A 128 -6.67 -4.26 -6.41
N LEU A 129 -6.38 -5.51 -5.97
CA LEU A 129 -7.29 -6.65 -6.08
C LEU A 129 -8.69 -6.34 -5.55
N GLY A 130 -8.76 -5.59 -4.45
CA GLY A 130 -10.03 -5.26 -3.80
C GLY A 130 -11.03 -4.55 -4.72
N ALA A 131 -10.57 -3.79 -5.69
CA ALA A 131 -11.43 -2.98 -6.54
C ALA A 131 -12.16 -3.78 -7.63
N PHE A 132 -11.52 -4.82 -8.17
CA PHE A 132 -12.03 -5.60 -9.30
C PHE A 132 -12.30 -7.07 -8.97
N ALA A 133 -12.29 -7.42 -7.71
CA ALA A 133 -12.57 -8.77 -7.24
C ALA A 133 -13.87 -9.32 -7.89
N GLU A 134 -13.88 -10.65 -8.09
CA GLU A 134 -15.01 -11.44 -8.61
C GLU A 134 -15.33 -11.29 -10.10
N ARG A 135 -14.54 -10.53 -10.90
CA ARG A 135 -14.89 -10.27 -12.32
C ARG A 135 -13.71 -10.14 -13.29
N VAL A 136 -12.51 -10.46 -12.85
CA VAL A 136 -11.28 -10.35 -13.69
C VAL A 136 -10.71 -11.74 -13.98
N LYS A 137 -10.38 -11.99 -15.28
CA LYS A 137 -9.69 -13.20 -15.74
C LYS A 137 -8.31 -13.29 -15.11
N PHE A 138 -7.87 -14.49 -14.72
CA PHE A 138 -6.55 -14.67 -14.14
C PHE A 138 -5.42 -14.26 -15.09
N ASN A 139 -5.52 -14.60 -16.38
CA ASN A 139 -4.52 -14.19 -17.38
C ASN A 139 -4.43 -12.66 -17.55
N GLY A 140 -5.58 -11.96 -17.51
CA GLY A 140 -5.64 -10.50 -17.54
C GLY A 140 -5.00 -9.88 -16.30
N TYR A 141 -5.27 -10.47 -15.15
CA TYR A 141 -4.67 -10.09 -13.88
C TYR A 141 -3.13 -10.27 -13.87
N VAL A 142 -2.65 -11.42 -14.37
CA VAL A 142 -1.20 -11.72 -14.46
C VAL A 142 -0.47 -10.65 -15.27
N LEU A 143 -0.94 -10.38 -16.48
CA LEU A 143 -0.31 -9.40 -17.36
C LEU A 143 -0.40 -7.98 -16.80
N PHE A 144 -1.57 -7.62 -16.25
CA PHE A 144 -1.77 -6.33 -15.60
C PHE A 144 -0.77 -6.12 -14.45
N THR A 145 -0.65 -7.08 -13.55
CA THR A 145 0.22 -6.98 -12.36
C THR A 145 1.69 -6.81 -12.75
N ILE A 146 2.18 -7.62 -13.70
CA ILE A 146 3.57 -7.53 -14.18
C ILE A 146 3.85 -6.14 -14.76
N LEU A 147 3.01 -5.67 -15.68
CA LEU A 147 3.19 -4.35 -16.30
C LEU A 147 3.04 -3.22 -15.29
N TRP A 148 2.08 -3.32 -14.37
CA TRP A 148 1.81 -2.29 -13.38
C TRP A 148 2.97 -2.16 -12.38
N VAL A 149 3.53 -3.26 -11.90
CA VAL A 149 4.71 -3.21 -11.03
C VAL A 149 5.87 -2.54 -11.75
N ILE A 150 6.17 -2.94 -12.98
CA ILE A 150 7.31 -2.41 -13.74
C ILE A 150 7.12 -0.92 -14.08
N ILE A 151 5.94 -0.52 -14.54
CA ILE A 151 5.74 0.81 -15.11
C ILE A 151 5.18 1.78 -14.06
N ALA A 152 4.38 1.34 -13.09
CA ALA A 152 3.78 2.22 -12.08
C ALA A 152 4.55 2.20 -10.76
N TYR A 153 4.83 1.00 -10.21
CA TYR A 153 5.40 0.89 -8.88
C TYR A 153 6.89 1.27 -8.84
N LEU A 154 7.73 0.66 -9.69
CA LEU A 154 9.18 0.86 -9.62
C LEU A 154 9.58 2.34 -9.82
N PRO A 155 9.06 3.08 -10.81
CA PRO A 155 9.36 4.50 -10.92
C PRO A 155 8.86 5.31 -9.71
N MET A 156 7.66 5.04 -9.18
CA MET A 156 7.13 5.75 -8.02
C MET A 156 8.02 5.51 -6.78
N ALA A 157 8.49 4.30 -6.56
CA ALA A 157 9.41 3.97 -5.48
C ALA A 157 10.74 4.74 -5.62
N HIS A 158 11.27 4.82 -6.84
CA HIS A 158 12.47 5.62 -7.12
C HIS A 158 12.25 7.11 -6.86
N TRP A 159 11.13 7.68 -7.33
CA TRP A 159 10.83 9.10 -7.16
C TRP A 159 10.79 9.54 -5.71
N VAL A 160 10.29 8.69 -4.82
CA VAL A 160 10.03 9.02 -3.41
C VAL A 160 11.15 8.55 -2.48
N TRP A 161 11.78 7.39 -2.77
CA TRP A 161 12.74 6.74 -1.86
C TRP A 161 14.11 6.48 -2.49
N GLY A 162 14.22 6.50 -3.81
CA GLY A 162 15.42 6.11 -4.55
C GLY A 162 16.27 7.25 -5.07
N GLY A 163 16.09 8.47 -4.58
CA GLY A 163 16.84 9.64 -5.05
C GLY A 163 16.15 10.43 -6.16
N GLY A 164 14.93 10.06 -6.56
CA GLY A 164 14.19 10.74 -7.61
C GLY A 164 13.63 12.12 -7.21
N PHE A 165 12.90 12.75 -8.11
CA PHE A 165 12.56 14.18 -7.99
C PHE A 165 11.62 14.53 -6.83
N LEU A 166 10.73 13.62 -6.39
CA LEU A 166 9.86 13.87 -5.24
C LEU A 166 10.65 13.89 -3.93
N GLN A 167 11.62 12.97 -3.78
CA GLN A 167 12.54 12.98 -2.65
C GLN A 167 13.39 14.24 -2.63
N GLN A 168 13.95 14.64 -3.79
CA GLN A 168 14.75 15.86 -3.92
C GLN A 168 13.94 17.13 -3.63
N MET A 169 12.65 17.14 -3.89
CA MET A 169 11.75 18.22 -3.54
C MET A 169 11.45 18.30 -2.04
N GLY A 170 11.78 17.27 -1.26
CA GLY A 170 11.55 17.19 0.18
C GLY A 170 10.20 16.57 0.56
N ALA A 171 9.58 15.81 -0.35
CA ALA A 171 8.35 15.09 -0.02
C ALA A 171 8.62 14.04 1.08
N ILE A 172 7.77 14.04 2.11
CA ILE A 172 7.81 13.07 3.20
C ILE A 172 6.83 11.95 2.89
N ASP A 173 7.36 10.74 2.75
CA ASP A 173 6.58 9.51 2.69
C ASP A 173 7.35 8.43 3.44
N PHE A 174 7.11 8.34 4.75
CA PHE A 174 7.91 7.49 5.64
C PHE A 174 7.81 6.01 5.29
N ALA A 175 6.62 5.53 4.99
CA ALA A 175 6.41 4.11 4.75
C ALA A 175 5.47 3.79 3.57
N GLY A 176 5.08 4.75 2.72
CA GLY A 176 4.37 4.45 1.48
C GLY A 176 2.96 5.03 1.35
N GLY A 177 2.71 6.22 1.91
CA GLY A 177 1.46 6.94 1.67
C GLY A 177 1.24 7.21 0.18
N THR A 178 2.27 7.70 -0.51
CA THR A 178 2.27 7.93 -1.96
C THR A 178 2.64 6.68 -2.75
N VAL A 179 3.75 6.04 -2.40
CA VAL A 179 4.31 4.90 -3.16
C VAL A 179 3.36 3.70 -3.17
N VAL A 180 2.72 3.42 -2.04
CA VAL A 180 1.85 2.25 -1.86
C VAL A 180 0.39 2.65 -1.96
N HIS A 181 -0.10 3.49 -1.02
CA HIS A 181 -1.54 3.64 -0.83
C HIS A 181 -2.22 4.54 -1.86
N ILE A 182 -1.65 5.70 -2.19
CA ILE A 182 -2.19 6.55 -3.29
C ILE A 182 -2.07 5.81 -4.61
N ASN A 183 -0.89 5.27 -4.89
CA ASN A 183 -0.61 4.58 -6.15
C ASN A 183 -1.57 3.39 -6.37
N ALA A 184 -1.68 2.48 -5.40
CA ALA A 184 -2.59 1.34 -5.50
C ALA A 184 -4.07 1.75 -5.42
N GLY A 185 -4.45 2.66 -4.53
CA GLY A 185 -5.84 3.06 -4.35
C GLY A 185 -6.42 3.80 -5.55
N VAL A 186 -5.64 4.69 -6.17
CA VAL A 186 -6.03 5.37 -7.41
C VAL A 186 -6.08 4.39 -8.58
N ALA A 187 -5.11 3.47 -8.69
CA ALA A 187 -5.15 2.38 -9.67
C ALA A 187 -6.40 1.50 -9.47
N ALA A 188 -6.78 1.22 -8.23
CA ALA A 188 -8.00 0.50 -7.87
C ALA A 188 -9.26 1.18 -8.42
N LEU A 189 -9.38 2.51 -8.26
CA LEU A 189 -10.48 3.28 -8.83
C LEU A 189 -10.51 3.19 -10.36
N VAL A 190 -9.37 3.39 -11.02
CA VAL A 190 -9.28 3.28 -12.49
C VAL A 190 -9.69 1.90 -12.95
N MET A 191 -9.21 0.85 -12.31
CA MET A 191 -9.58 -0.54 -12.62
C MET A 191 -11.07 -0.79 -12.39
N ALA A 192 -11.65 -0.34 -11.26
CA ALA A 192 -13.08 -0.48 -10.99
C ALA A 192 -13.95 0.14 -12.07
N LEU A 193 -13.57 1.35 -12.53
CA LEU A 193 -14.28 2.06 -13.58
C LEU A 193 -14.13 1.40 -14.97
N CYS A 194 -12.92 0.95 -15.30
CA CYS A 194 -12.61 0.36 -16.59
C CYS A 194 -13.16 -1.06 -16.77
N VAL A 195 -13.06 -1.90 -15.75
CA VAL A 195 -13.63 -3.26 -15.77
C VAL A 195 -15.16 -3.23 -15.72
N GLY A 196 -15.72 -2.19 -15.11
CA GLY A 196 -17.18 -2.00 -14.98
C GLY A 196 -17.76 -2.74 -13.78
N LYS A 197 -19.07 -2.61 -13.59
CA LYS A 197 -19.81 -3.12 -12.42
C LYS A 197 -20.05 -4.63 -12.51
N ARG A 198 -20.03 -5.33 -11.36
CA ARG A 198 -20.54 -6.69 -11.24
C ARG A 198 -22.03 -6.73 -11.61
N ASP A 199 -22.48 -7.82 -12.15
CA ASP A 199 -23.87 -7.94 -12.59
C ASP A 199 -24.85 -7.84 -11.42
N ASP A 200 -24.56 -8.46 -10.27
CA ASP A 200 -25.36 -8.33 -9.07
C ASP A 200 -25.38 -6.89 -8.52
N TYR A 201 -24.23 -6.19 -8.54
CA TYR A 201 -24.17 -4.78 -8.15
C TYR A 201 -25.02 -3.89 -9.08
N ARG A 202 -25.00 -4.18 -10.39
CA ARG A 202 -25.82 -3.47 -11.40
C ARG A 202 -27.30 -3.73 -11.19
N ALA A 203 -27.67 -4.95 -10.80
CA ALA A 203 -29.03 -5.36 -10.51
C ALA A 203 -29.56 -4.85 -9.14
N GLY A 204 -28.65 -4.30 -8.29
CA GLY A 204 -29.00 -3.86 -6.95
C GLY A 204 -29.17 -5.02 -5.95
N HIS A 205 -28.65 -6.21 -6.27
CA HIS A 205 -28.63 -7.33 -5.35
C HIS A 205 -27.61 -7.12 -4.24
N PRO A 206 -27.90 -7.47 -2.98
CA PRO A 206 -26.95 -7.35 -1.90
C PRO A 206 -25.78 -8.32 -2.10
N ILE A 207 -24.56 -7.80 -2.03
CA ILE A 207 -23.33 -8.58 -2.05
C ILE A 207 -22.77 -8.58 -0.64
N THR A 208 -22.86 -9.74 0.04
CA THR A 208 -22.45 -9.87 1.44
C THR A 208 -21.13 -10.65 1.55
N PRO A 209 -20.23 -10.24 2.47
CA PRO A 209 -19.07 -11.02 2.82
C PRO A 209 -19.46 -12.47 3.21
N HIS A 210 -18.72 -13.46 2.70
CA HIS A 210 -19.07 -14.85 3.05
C HIS A 210 -18.49 -15.29 4.39
N ASN A 211 -17.40 -14.64 4.87
CA ASN A 211 -16.74 -15.05 6.10
C ASN A 211 -16.12 -13.88 6.86
N ILE A 212 -16.91 -13.30 7.76
CA ILE A 212 -16.47 -12.15 8.58
C ILE A 212 -15.33 -12.54 9.56
N THR A 213 -15.24 -13.81 9.97
CA THR A 213 -14.15 -14.30 10.80
C THR A 213 -12.80 -14.20 10.05
N PHE A 214 -12.79 -14.54 8.74
CA PHE A 214 -11.59 -14.34 7.91
C PHE A 214 -11.26 -12.86 7.74
N VAL A 215 -12.24 -11.99 7.59
CA VAL A 215 -12.03 -10.52 7.56
C VAL A 215 -11.33 -10.05 8.84
N PHE A 216 -11.82 -10.48 10.00
CA PHE A 216 -11.22 -10.14 11.30
C PHE A 216 -9.80 -10.68 11.45
N MET A 217 -9.56 -11.95 11.08
CA MET A 217 -8.23 -12.54 11.12
C MET A 217 -7.27 -11.81 10.18
N GLY A 218 -7.71 -11.53 8.95
CA GLY A 218 -6.92 -10.78 7.97
C GLY A 218 -6.55 -9.38 8.47
N MET A 219 -7.53 -8.64 9.02
CA MET A 219 -7.27 -7.34 9.66
C MET A 219 -6.26 -7.46 10.82
N SER A 220 -6.34 -8.51 11.62
CA SER A 220 -5.41 -8.72 12.73
C SER A 220 -3.98 -8.92 12.24
N PHE A 221 -3.78 -9.69 11.17
CA PHE A 221 -2.46 -9.82 10.52
C PHE A 221 -1.99 -8.53 9.86
N LEU A 222 -2.89 -7.75 9.27
CA LEU A 222 -2.57 -6.43 8.73
C LEU A 222 -2.10 -5.49 9.84
N TRP A 223 -2.80 -5.41 10.97
CA TRP A 223 -2.41 -4.55 12.10
C TRP A 223 -1.06 -4.97 12.67
N LEU A 224 -0.88 -6.26 12.95
CA LEU A 224 0.38 -6.79 13.46
C LEU A 224 1.55 -6.52 12.51
N GLY A 225 1.35 -6.81 11.22
CA GLY A 225 2.38 -6.61 10.20
C GLY A 225 2.72 -5.15 9.96
N TRP A 226 1.77 -4.23 10.20
CA TRP A 226 1.98 -2.80 10.03
C TRP A 226 2.99 -2.21 11.02
N PHE A 227 3.22 -2.87 12.14
CA PHE A 227 4.33 -2.50 13.01
C PHE A 227 5.67 -2.69 12.31
N GLY A 228 5.85 -3.80 11.58
CA GLY A 228 7.02 -3.98 10.70
C GLY A 228 7.03 -3.00 9.53
N PHE A 229 5.88 -2.75 8.93
CA PHE A 229 5.73 -1.86 7.80
C PHE A 229 6.17 -0.42 8.14
N ASN A 230 5.62 0.17 9.19
CA ASN A 230 5.91 1.54 9.59
C ASN A 230 7.20 1.65 10.43
N ALA A 231 7.33 0.91 11.52
CA ALA A 231 8.52 1.03 12.37
C ALA A 231 9.78 0.47 11.69
N GLY A 232 9.64 -0.53 10.82
CA GLY A 232 10.74 -1.01 9.97
C GLY A 232 11.23 0.03 8.96
N SER A 233 10.38 0.96 8.52
CA SER A 233 10.78 2.03 7.60
C SER A 233 11.76 3.04 8.20
N GLY A 234 11.97 3.01 9.53
CA GLY A 234 13.07 3.72 10.20
C GLY A 234 14.44 3.11 9.93
N LEU A 235 14.52 1.89 9.40
CA LEU A 235 15.74 1.14 9.06
C LEU A 235 16.71 0.93 10.24
N ALA A 236 16.25 1.14 11.47
CA ALA A 236 17.03 0.96 12.70
C ALA A 236 16.10 0.60 13.86
N ALA A 237 16.65 -0.03 14.91
CA ALA A 237 15.94 -0.31 16.16
C ALA A 237 16.22 0.82 17.17
N ASP A 238 15.65 1.99 16.91
CA ASP A 238 15.91 3.23 17.65
C ASP A 238 14.63 3.93 18.14
N GLY A 239 14.78 5.15 18.64
CA GLY A 239 13.67 5.98 19.10
C GLY A 239 12.68 6.35 18.02
N LEU A 240 13.13 6.49 16.76
CA LEU A 240 12.25 6.77 15.61
C LEU A 240 11.37 5.56 15.29
N ALA A 241 11.95 4.36 15.28
CA ALA A 241 11.19 3.12 15.10
C ALA A 241 10.18 2.91 16.25
N ALA A 242 10.58 3.21 17.50
CA ALA A 242 9.68 3.15 18.66
C ALA A 242 8.52 4.15 18.57
N ASN A 243 8.78 5.38 18.11
CA ASN A 243 7.74 6.37 17.85
C ASN A 243 6.79 5.87 16.74
N ALA A 244 7.33 5.43 15.60
CA ALA A 244 6.53 4.93 14.47
C ALA A 244 5.64 3.74 14.87
N PHE A 245 6.15 2.84 15.73
CA PHE A 245 5.36 1.75 16.33
C PHE A 245 4.18 2.29 17.15
N LEU A 246 4.45 3.23 18.06
CA LEU A 246 3.43 3.80 18.95
C LEU A 246 2.36 4.58 18.18
N VAL A 247 2.76 5.50 17.30
CA VAL A 247 1.82 6.36 16.54
C VAL A 247 0.98 5.54 15.56
N THR A 248 1.53 4.46 15.00
CA THR A 248 0.77 3.50 14.18
C THR A 248 -0.35 2.87 15.00
N HIS A 249 -0.06 2.39 16.19
CA HIS A 249 -1.08 1.79 17.08
C HIS A 249 -2.15 2.80 17.48
N ILE A 250 -1.76 4.00 17.89
CA ILE A 250 -2.69 5.04 18.35
C ILE A 250 -3.62 5.52 17.22
N ALA A 251 -3.08 5.79 16.04
CA ALA A 251 -3.91 6.17 14.89
C ALA A 251 -4.92 5.08 14.51
N THR A 252 -4.48 3.82 14.54
CA THR A 252 -5.34 2.67 14.25
C THR A 252 -6.46 2.51 15.29
N ALA A 253 -6.12 2.61 16.58
CA ALA A 253 -7.10 2.52 17.65
C ALA A 253 -8.13 3.67 17.60
N ALA A 254 -7.66 4.91 17.35
CA ALA A 254 -8.53 6.07 17.17
C ALA A 254 -9.46 5.89 15.96
N ALA A 255 -8.94 5.38 14.84
CA ALA A 255 -9.68 5.13 13.63
C ALA A 255 -10.76 4.05 13.81
N ALA A 256 -10.39 2.89 14.35
CA ALA A 256 -11.35 1.80 14.62
C ALA A 256 -12.47 2.24 15.57
N THR A 257 -12.12 2.97 16.64
CA THR A 257 -13.08 3.53 17.59
C THR A 257 -14.04 4.52 16.89
N THR A 258 -13.48 5.42 16.07
CA THR A 258 -14.27 6.40 15.33
C THR A 258 -15.25 5.72 14.36
N TRP A 259 -14.81 4.69 13.62
CA TRP A 259 -15.69 3.96 12.72
C TRP A 259 -16.83 3.24 13.47
N MET A 260 -16.51 2.56 14.57
CA MET A 260 -17.54 1.93 15.41
C MET A 260 -18.56 2.93 15.96
N LEU A 261 -18.12 4.12 16.36
CA LEU A 261 -19.02 5.18 16.82
C LEU A 261 -19.92 5.70 15.69
N ILE A 262 -19.37 5.92 14.49
CA ILE A 262 -20.16 6.33 13.32
C ILE A 262 -21.19 5.24 12.96
N ASP A 263 -20.78 3.98 12.90
CA ASP A 263 -21.69 2.86 12.67
C ASP A 263 -22.82 2.83 13.71
N TRP A 264 -22.47 3.05 14.97
CA TRP A 264 -23.47 3.06 16.05
C TRP A 264 -24.50 4.18 15.90
N ILE A 265 -24.03 5.36 15.48
CA ILE A 265 -24.91 6.53 15.26
C ILE A 265 -25.78 6.33 14.03
N VAL A 266 -25.17 5.91 12.91
CA VAL A 266 -25.84 5.81 11.60
C VAL A 266 -26.67 4.52 11.49
N ASN A 267 -26.05 3.37 11.78
CA ASN A 267 -26.63 2.05 11.58
C ASN A 267 -27.25 1.45 12.85
N LYS A 268 -27.19 2.18 13.99
CA LYS A 268 -27.69 1.77 15.32
C LYS A 268 -26.95 0.56 15.92
N LYS A 269 -25.98 0.02 15.25
CA LYS A 269 -25.15 -1.11 15.70
C LYS A 269 -23.74 -0.99 15.14
N PRO A 270 -22.68 -1.14 15.95
CA PRO A 270 -21.34 -1.27 15.42
C PRO A 270 -21.21 -2.62 14.71
N THR A 271 -20.50 -2.63 13.58
CA THR A 271 -20.27 -3.85 12.79
C THR A 271 -18.81 -4.29 12.91
N THR A 272 -18.57 -5.61 12.87
CA THR A 272 -17.20 -6.15 12.86
C THR A 272 -16.46 -5.72 11.59
N VAL A 273 -17.13 -5.76 10.43
CA VAL A 273 -16.54 -5.33 9.15
C VAL A 273 -16.18 -3.84 9.21
N GLY A 274 -17.09 -3.00 9.75
CA GLY A 274 -16.83 -1.58 9.92
C GLY A 274 -15.63 -1.30 10.84
N ALA A 275 -15.55 -1.99 11.99
CA ALA A 275 -14.40 -1.87 12.90
C ALA A 275 -13.08 -2.27 12.21
N CYS A 276 -13.09 -3.37 11.44
CA CYS A 276 -11.93 -3.82 10.68
C CYS A 276 -11.53 -2.82 9.59
N THR A 277 -12.50 -2.29 8.85
CA THR A 277 -12.26 -1.26 7.81
C THR A 277 -11.71 0.03 8.42
N GLY A 278 -12.27 0.46 9.56
CA GLY A 278 -11.77 1.62 10.30
C GLY A 278 -10.33 1.43 10.77
N ALA A 279 -9.99 0.26 11.31
CA ALA A 279 -8.61 -0.05 11.66
C ALA A 279 -7.66 0.10 10.46
N VAL A 280 -8.02 -0.49 9.32
CA VAL A 280 -7.20 -0.39 8.09
C VAL A 280 -7.10 1.06 7.61
N ALA A 281 -8.18 1.85 7.67
CA ALA A 281 -8.14 3.27 7.30
C ALA A 281 -7.13 4.07 8.15
N GLY A 282 -7.07 3.81 9.46
CA GLY A 282 -6.09 4.41 10.36
C GLY A 282 -4.66 3.99 10.06
N LEU A 283 -4.44 2.70 9.79
CA LEU A 283 -3.14 2.15 9.39
C LEU A 283 -2.63 2.81 8.11
N VAL A 284 -3.49 2.95 7.12
CA VAL A 284 -3.18 3.60 5.84
C VAL A 284 -2.80 5.07 6.04
N ALA A 285 -3.62 5.82 6.76
CA ALA A 285 -3.44 7.27 6.87
C ALA A 285 -2.22 7.67 7.71
N ILE A 286 -1.84 6.87 8.71
CA ILE A 286 -0.64 7.15 9.52
C ILE A 286 0.66 6.81 8.77
N THR A 287 0.60 5.93 7.76
CA THR A 287 1.76 5.39 7.06
C THR A 287 2.75 6.46 6.56
N PRO A 288 2.35 7.53 5.86
CA PRO A 288 3.29 8.56 5.43
C PRO A 288 3.83 9.42 6.58
N ALA A 289 3.10 9.53 7.69
CA ALA A 289 3.39 10.40 8.81
C ALA A 289 4.14 9.73 9.97
N ALA A 290 4.24 8.40 10.00
CA ALA A 290 4.67 7.65 11.18
C ALA A 290 6.10 8.01 11.67
N GLY A 291 6.97 8.48 10.77
CA GLY A 291 8.32 8.95 11.09
C GLY A 291 8.45 10.45 11.34
N SER A 292 7.34 11.20 11.33
CA SER A 292 7.39 12.66 11.43
C SER A 292 6.35 13.27 12.39
N THR A 293 5.36 12.50 12.85
CA THR A 293 4.29 12.98 13.74
C THR A 293 4.41 12.41 15.14
N ASP A 294 3.89 13.15 16.11
CA ASP A 294 3.75 12.74 17.52
C ASP A 294 2.42 12.02 17.78
N ILE A 295 2.18 11.71 19.06
CA ILE A 295 0.96 11.00 19.51
C ILE A 295 -0.32 11.80 19.22
N LEU A 296 -0.28 13.13 19.41
CA LEU A 296 -1.45 13.98 19.17
C LEU A 296 -1.79 14.02 17.67
N GLY A 297 -0.79 14.21 16.82
CA GLY A 297 -0.98 14.16 15.37
C GLY A 297 -1.51 12.79 14.91
N ALA A 298 -0.97 11.70 15.44
CA ALA A 298 -1.45 10.34 15.14
C ALA A 298 -2.93 10.14 15.52
N PHE A 299 -3.33 10.61 16.70
CA PHE A 299 -4.73 10.55 17.15
C PHE A 299 -5.65 11.35 16.22
N CYS A 300 -5.25 12.56 15.83
CA CYS A 300 -5.99 13.39 14.89
C CYS A 300 -6.07 12.76 13.49
N ILE A 301 -4.95 12.25 12.97
CA ILE A 301 -4.89 11.56 11.68
C ILE A 301 -5.87 10.36 11.66
N GLY A 302 -5.89 9.54 12.71
CA GLY A 302 -6.79 8.40 12.83
C GLY A 302 -8.28 8.81 12.77
N ILE A 303 -8.69 9.84 13.49
CA ILE A 303 -10.07 10.31 13.49
C ILE A 303 -10.45 10.91 12.14
N ILE A 304 -9.66 11.87 11.64
CA ILE A 304 -9.97 12.61 10.40
C ILE A 304 -10.05 11.66 9.22
N SER A 305 -9.08 10.76 9.08
CA SER A 305 -9.06 9.80 7.97
C SER A 305 -10.26 8.87 8.00
N THR A 306 -10.64 8.41 9.18
CA THR A 306 -11.81 7.53 9.33
C THR A 306 -13.10 8.21 8.90
N ILE A 307 -13.34 9.45 9.32
CA ILE A 307 -14.54 10.19 8.91
C ILE A 307 -14.62 10.31 7.39
N VAL A 308 -13.51 10.64 6.73
CA VAL A 308 -13.48 10.79 5.27
C VAL A 308 -13.58 9.44 4.56
N CYS A 309 -12.85 8.42 5.00
CA CYS A 309 -12.95 7.08 4.40
C CYS A 309 -14.36 6.50 4.55
N PHE A 310 -15.00 6.66 5.71
CA PHE A 310 -16.39 6.27 5.91
C PHE A 310 -17.33 7.00 4.93
N PHE A 311 -17.18 8.31 4.78
CA PHE A 311 -17.96 9.10 3.85
C PHE A 311 -17.76 8.63 2.40
N MET A 312 -16.53 8.31 2.01
CA MET A 312 -16.22 7.81 0.67
C MET A 312 -16.87 6.46 0.40
N VAL A 313 -16.81 5.54 1.36
CA VAL A 313 -17.38 4.18 1.24
C VAL A 313 -18.90 4.20 1.30
N ALA A 314 -19.48 4.90 2.28
CA ALA A 314 -20.93 4.83 2.56
C ALA A 314 -21.76 5.80 1.72
N VAL A 315 -21.18 6.95 1.28
CA VAL A 315 -21.93 8.00 0.60
C VAL A 315 -21.48 8.20 -0.84
N VAL A 316 -20.18 8.42 -1.06
CA VAL A 316 -19.67 8.77 -2.39
C VAL A 316 -19.78 7.59 -3.35
N LYS A 317 -19.36 6.40 -2.92
CA LYS A 317 -19.48 5.17 -3.71
C LYS A 317 -20.94 4.90 -4.13
N GLU A 318 -21.87 5.01 -3.19
CA GLU A 318 -23.30 4.81 -3.46
C GLU A 318 -23.89 5.90 -4.35
N LYS A 319 -23.48 7.15 -4.19
CA LYS A 319 -23.95 8.26 -5.03
C LYS A 319 -23.50 8.14 -6.47
N PHE A 320 -22.22 7.83 -6.69
CA PHE A 320 -21.64 7.71 -8.04
C PHE A 320 -21.77 6.30 -8.62
N LYS A 321 -22.18 5.34 -7.79
CA LYS A 321 -22.43 3.95 -8.18
C LYS A 321 -21.26 3.32 -8.94
N TYR A 322 -20.02 3.55 -8.52
CA TYR A 322 -18.88 2.80 -9.02
C TYR A 322 -18.67 1.54 -8.17
N ASP A 323 -18.34 0.42 -8.81
CA ASP A 323 -18.19 -0.87 -8.12
C ASP A 323 -16.73 -1.10 -7.74
N ASP A 324 -16.27 -0.37 -6.72
CA ASP A 324 -15.06 -0.70 -5.97
C ASP A 324 -15.43 -1.82 -4.99
N ALA A 325 -15.14 -3.07 -5.39
CA ALA A 325 -15.76 -4.24 -4.79
C ALA A 325 -15.52 -4.37 -3.28
N LEU A 326 -14.32 -4.08 -2.82
CA LEU A 326 -13.89 -4.22 -1.42
C LEU A 326 -13.37 -2.89 -0.83
N ASP A 327 -13.85 -1.76 -1.36
CA ASP A 327 -13.55 -0.40 -0.88
C ASP A 327 -12.06 0.00 -0.94
N ALA A 328 -11.31 -0.58 -1.88
CA ALA A 328 -9.87 -0.35 -2.00
C ALA A 328 -9.52 1.14 -2.24
N PHE A 329 -10.24 1.85 -3.13
CA PHE A 329 -10.06 3.28 -3.31
C PHE A 329 -10.52 4.08 -2.09
N GLY A 330 -11.70 3.74 -1.55
CA GLY A 330 -12.28 4.45 -0.41
C GLY A 330 -11.37 4.44 0.82
N VAL A 331 -10.63 3.36 1.04
CA VAL A 331 -9.73 3.16 2.19
C VAL A 331 -8.28 3.50 1.84
N HIS A 332 -7.69 2.83 0.83
CA HIS A 332 -6.27 3.04 0.51
C HIS A 332 -6.04 4.33 -0.28
N GLY A 333 -6.85 4.62 -1.31
CA GLY A 333 -6.71 5.84 -2.10
C GLY A 333 -6.95 7.10 -1.26
N MET A 334 -8.11 7.18 -0.63
CA MET A 334 -8.46 8.35 0.18
C MET A 334 -7.68 8.43 1.49
N GLY A 335 -7.45 7.30 2.16
CA GLY A 335 -6.60 7.25 3.35
C GLY A 335 -5.16 7.68 3.06
N GLY A 336 -4.59 7.25 1.94
CA GLY A 336 -3.24 7.66 1.50
C GLY A 336 -3.18 9.15 1.13
N ILE A 337 -4.14 9.67 0.37
CA ILE A 337 -4.25 11.10 0.01
C ILE A 337 -4.30 11.96 1.27
N LEU A 338 -5.20 11.63 2.19
CA LEU A 338 -5.34 12.36 3.44
C LEU A 338 -4.09 12.22 4.31
N GLY A 339 -3.58 11.01 4.48
CA GLY A 339 -2.37 10.76 5.26
C GLY A 339 -1.19 11.59 4.77
N SER A 340 -0.95 11.61 3.44
CA SER A 340 0.12 12.40 2.84
C SER A 340 -0.05 13.91 3.05
N ILE A 341 -1.27 14.44 2.92
CA ILE A 341 -1.57 15.85 3.20
C ILE A 341 -1.41 16.14 4.69
N LEU A 342 -1.95 15.29 5.56
CA LEU A 342 -1.89 15.47 7.02
C LEU A 342 -0.45 15.29 7.55
N THR A 343 0.43 14.58 6.86
CA THR A 343 1.87 14.59 7.15
C THR A 343 2.43 16.01 7.05
N GLY A 344 2.06 16.76 6.00
CA GLY A 344 2.44 18.16 5.86
C GLY A 344 1.81 19.11 6.88
N VAL A 345 0.77 18.65 7.60
CA VAL A 345 0.15 19.44 8.70
C VAL A 345 0.81 19.10 10.03
N PHE A 346 1.00 17.82 10.35
CA PHE A 346 1.35 17.33 11.69
C PHE A 346 2.82 16.93 11.86
N ALA A 347 3.68 17.07 10.84
CA ALA A 347 5.12 16.85 11.01
C ALA A 347 5.69 17.78 12.08
N THR A 348 6.54 17.26 12.96
CA THR A 348 7.08 18.02 14.09
C THR A 348 8.55 17.70 14.34
N ARG A 349 9.36 18.73 14.67
CA ARG A 349 10.76 18.57 15.06
C ARG A 349 10.98 17.76 16.33
N TYR A 350 9.95 17.59 17.13
CA TYR A 350 10.00 16.66 18.26
C TYR A 350 10.35 15.22 17.79
N VAL A 351 9.89 14.84 16.59
CA VAL A 351 10.15 13.51 16.00
C VAL A 351 11.25 13.56 14.95
N THR A 352 11.25 14.58 14.08
CA THR A 352 12.20 14.68 12.95
C THR A 352 13.57 15.21 13.36
N GLY A 353 13.71 15.71 14.60
CA GLY A 353 14.95 16.30 15.11
C GLY A 353 15.06 17.81 14.86
N ALA A 354 16.02 18.47 15.51
CA ALA A 354 16.17 19.93 15.51
C ALA A 354 16.36 20.52 14.11
N GLU A 355 17.05 19.81 13.22
CA GLU A 355 17.29 20.21 11.82
C GLU A 355 16.23 19.61 10.87
N GLY A 356 15.23 18.93 11.41
CA GLY A 356 14.19 18.26 10.65
C GLY A 356 13.06 19.20 10.23
N VAL A 357 12.10 18.63 9.50
CA VAL A 357 10.95 19.36 8.95
C VAL A 357 9.85 19.55 9.98
N GLU A 358 9.10 20.63 9.82
CA GLU A 358 7.84 20.89 10.54
C GLU A 358 6.69 20.99 9.55
N GLY A 359 5.48 20.77 10.02
CA GLY A 359 4.25 20.94 9.25
C GLY A 359 3.58 22.28 9.48
N ALA A 360 2.48 22.51 8.76
CA ALA A 360 1.73 23.76 8.80
C ALA A 360 1.20 24.12 10.21
N LEU A 361 0.89 23.11 11.04
CA LEU A 361 0.45 23.33 12.43
C LEU A 361 1.54 24.04 13.27
N TYR A 362 2.80 23.83 12.93
CA TYR A 362 3.97 24.40 13.59
C TYR A 362 4.59 25.56 12.82
N GLY A 363 3.93 26.04 11.74
CA GLY A 363 4.30 27.23 10.99
C GLY A 363 4.95 27.02 9.64
N ASP A 364 5.29 25.79 9.25
CA ASP A 364 5.87 25.48 7.94
C ASP A 364 4.80 25.07 6.92
N TRP A 365 4.22 26.06 6.25
CA TRP A 365 3.28 25.86 5.15
C TRP A 365 3.95 25.36 3.86
N HIS A 366 5.29 25.51 3.75
CA HIS A 366 5.99 25.03 2.58
C HIS A 366 6.01 23.49 2.53
N GLN A 367 6.18 22.83 3.70
CA GLN A 367 6.08 21.37 3.77
C GLN A 367 4.70 20.86 3.39
N LEU A 368 3.63 21.53 3.82
CA LEU A 368 2.28 21.18 3.37
C LEU A 368 2.12 21.31 1.85
N TRP A 369 2.67 22.37 1.25
CA TRP A 369 2.65 22.54 -0.21
C TRP A 369 3.39 21.42 -0.94
N ILE A 370 4.56 21.01 -0.46
CA ILE A 370 5.32 19.88 -1.00
C ILE A 370 4.47 18.60 -0.98
N GLN A 371 3.81 18.30 0.14
CA GLN A 371 2.96 17.12 0.28
C GLN A 371 1.76 17.15 -0.67
N VAL A 372 1.15 18.29 -0.87
CA VAL A 372 0.06 18.46 -1.85
C VAL A 372 0.56 18.19 -3.27
N VAL A 373 1.71 18.75 -3.65
CA VAL A 373 2.30 18.53 -4.98
C VAL A 373 2.64 17.05 -5.18
N ALA A 374 3.30 16.40 -4.23
CA ALA A 374 3.63 14.98 -4.29
C ALA A 374 2.38 14.09 -4.42
N THR A 375 1.33 14.41 -3.65
CA THR A 375 0.03 13.74 -3.73
C THR A 375 -0.59 13.88 -5.12
N VAL A 376 -0.66 15.08 -5.68
CA VAL A 376 -1.26 15.34 -7.00
C VAL A 376 -0.47 14.64 -8.11
N VAL A 377 0.85 14.72 -8.08
CA VAL A 377 1.72 14.02 -9.04
C VAL A 377 1.46 12.51 -9.01
N SER A 378 1.41 11.92 -7.81
CA SER A 378 1.15 10.49 -7.64
C SER A 378 -0.23 10.09 -8.16
N ILE A 379 -1.27 10.88 -7.91
CA ILE A 379 -2.63 10.65 -8.43
C ILE A 379 -2.63 10.66 -9.95
N ILE A 380 -2.09 11.72 -10.57
CA ILE A 380 -2.09 11.87 -12.04
C ILE A 380 -1.33 10.72 -12.69
N TYR A 381 -0.15 10.40 -12.18
CA TYR A 381 0.66 9.31 -12.69
C TYR A 381 -0.06 7.96 -12.61
N SER A 382 -0.61 7.64 -11.44
CA SER A 382 -1.35 6.38 -11.24
C SER A 382 -2.55 6.26 -12.15
N ILE A 383 -3.32 7.35 -12.37
CA ILE A 383 -4.45 7.36 -13.31
C ILE A 383 -3.97 7.04 -14.73
N VAL A 384 -3.00 7.80 -15.22
CA VAL A 384 -2.55 7.71 -16.62
C VAL A 384 -1.95 6.34 -16.90
N VAL A 385 -1.02 5.90 -16.07
CA VAL A 385 -0.31 4.64 -16.28
C VAL A 385 -1.25 3.45 -16.15
N THR A 386 -2.10 3.43 -15.12
CA THR A 386 -3.05 2.32 -14.93
C THR A 386 -4.05 2.23 -16.08
N PHE A 387 -4.56 3.36 -16.56
CA PHE A 387 -5.48 3.39 -17.70
C PHE A 387 -4.83 2.86 -18.99
N ILE A 388 -3.58 3.25 -19.26
CA ILE A 388 -2.84 2.77 -20.43
C ILE A 388 -2.61 1.25 -20.31
N ILE A 389 -2.13 0.77 -19.17
CA ILE A 389 -1.90 -0.65 -18.93
C ILE A 389 -3.19 -1.43 -19.07
N PHE A 390 -4.29 -0.97 -18.46
CA PHE A 390 -5.60 -1.60 -18.64
C PHE A 390 -5.96 -1.74 -20.11
N LYS A 391 -5.83 -0.68 -20.91
CA LYS A 391 -6.16 -0.73 -22.34
C LYS A 391 -5.29 -1.70 -23.13
N VAL A 392 -4.00 -1.82 -22.79
CA VAL A 392 -3.08 -2.79 -23.40
C VAL A 392 -3.52 -4.22 -23.05
N VAL A 393 -3.76 -4.51 -21.77
CA VAL A 393 -4.15 -5.83 -21.31
C VAL A 393 -5.52 -6.23 -21.88
N ASP A 394 -6.49 -5.33 -21.88
CA ASP A 394 -7.83 -5.60 -22.38
C ASP A 394 -7.84 -5.92 -23.88
N LYS A 395 -6.99 -5.24 -24.66
CA LYS A 395 -6.85 -5.51 -26.12
C LYS A 395 -6.07 -6.77 -26.45
N THR A 396 -5.23 -7.28 -25.53
CA THR A 396 -4.36 -8.44 -25.80
C THR A 396 -4.99 -9.75 -25.30
N VAL A 397 -5.27 -9.84 -24.00
CA VAL A 397 -5.78 -11.07 -23.37
C VAL A 397 -7.22 -10.93 -22.86
N GLY A 398 -7.74 -9.70 -22.84
CA GLY A 398 -9.02 -9.38 -22.20
C GLY A 398 -8.90 -9.37 -20.69
N VAL A 399 -9.65 -8.46 -20.03
CA VAL A 399 -9.60 -8.33 -18.57
C VAL A 399 -10.80 -8.95 -17.89
N ARG A 400 -12.03 -8.67 -18.39
CA ARG A 400 -13.25 -9.12 -17.73
C ARG A 400 -13.61 -10.56 -18.08
N VAL A 401 -14.06 -11.33 -17.09
CA VAL A 401 -14.64 -12.68 -17.31
C VAL A 401 -16.00 -12.58 -18.01
N ASP A 402 -16.41 -13.69 -18.64
CA ASP A 402 -17.74 -13.80 -19.21
C ASP A 402 -18.81 -13.84 -18.11
N LYS A 403 -20.03 -13.40 -18.46
CA LYS A 403 -21.14 -13.32 -17.51
C LYS A 403 -21.39 -14.64 -16.76
N ARG A 404 -21.34 -15.77 -17.46
CA ARG A 404 -21.52 -17.09 -16.87
C ARG A 404 -20.47 -17.39 -15.78
N VAL A 405 -19.22 -17.04 -16.02
CA VAL A 405 -18.11 -17.23 -15.07
C VAL A 405 -18.32 -16.36 -13.83
N GLU A 406 -18.79 -15.11 -14.00
CA GLU A 406 -19.11 -14.22 -12.88
C GLU A 406 -20.29 -14.75 -12.05
N GLU A 407 -21.31 -15.35 -12.71
CA GLU A 407 -22.48 -15.94 -12.05
C GLU A 407 -22.16 -17.25 -11.30
N GLU A 408 -21.34 -18.14 -11.89
CA GLU A 408 -21.03 -19.45 -11.31
C GLU A 408 -19.84 -19.41 -10.36
N GLY A 409 -18.88 -18.48 -10.53
CA GLY A 409 -17.73 -18.25 -9.65
C GLY A 409 -16.39 -18.51 -10.32
N LEU A 410 -15.39 -17.69 -9.96
CA LEU A 410 -14.07 -17.74 -10.56
C LEU A 410 -13.24 -18.95 -10.11
N ASP A 411 -13.48 -19.46 -8.90
CA ASP A 411 -12.67 -20.55 -8.33
C ASP A 411 -12.70 -21.78 -9.22
N ILE A 412 -13.86 -22.19 -9.70
CA ILE A 412 -14.02 -23.35 -10.59
C ILE A 412 -13.49 -23.05 -11.99
N TYR A 413 -13.80 -21.88 -12.57
CA TYR A 413 -13.47 -21.59 -13.96
C TYR A 413 -12.03 -21.19 -14.18
N GLU A 414 -11.44 -20.43 -13.26
CA GLU A 414 -10.08 -19.92 -13.40
C GLU A 414 -9.04 -20.86 -12.76
N HIS A 415 -9.44 -21.68 -11.76
CA HIS A 415 -8.50 -22.49 -10.97
C HIS A 415 -8.88 -24.00 -10.91
N GLY A 416 -10.09 -24.38 -11.29
CA GLY A 416 -10.53 -25.77 -11.28
C GLY A 416 -10.74 -26.35 -9.86
N GLU A 417 -10.88 -25.50 -8.85
CA GLU A 417 -10.93 -25.89 -7.45
C GLU A 417 -12.13 -25.27 -6.75
N SER A 418 -12.56 -25.87 -5.63
CA SER A 418 -13.55 -25.34 -4.71
C SER A 418 -12.95 -25.24 -3.31
N ALA A 419 -13.12 -24.09 -2.67
CA ALA A 419 -12.61 -23.85 -1.31
C ALA A 419 -13.33 -24.68 -0.24
N TYR A 420 -14.57 -25.12 -0.53
CA TYR A 420 -15.42 -25.82 0.43
C TYR A 420 -16.02 -27.07 -0.25
N SER A 421 -15.92 -28.21 0.42
CA SER A 421 -16.70 -29.41 0.06
C SER A 421 -18.13 -29.21 0.55
N ASN A 422 -19.09 -29.38 -0.36
CA ASN A 422 -20.52 -29.43 -0.03
C ASN A 422 -20.88 -30.78 0.60
#